data_213e3a9be6e9d227971cee686529b5e3
#
_entry.id   213e3a9be6e9d227971cee686529b5e3
#
_cell.length_a   1.000
_cell.length_b   1.000
_cell.length_c   1.000
_cell.angle_alpha   90.00
_cell.angle_beta   90.00
_cell.angle_gamma   90.00
#
_symmetry.space_group_name_H-M   'P 1'
#
loop_
_entity.id
_entity.type
_entity.pdbx_description
1 polymer ?
#
loop_
_entity_poly.entity_id
_entity_poly.type
_entity_poly.pdbx_seq_one_letter_code
_entity_poly.pdbx_strand_id
1 'polypeptide(L)'
;MIPVIEAFVRTVAFMDRLREEGRIRDYALIGGLALSAWAEPRNTRDVDLVVSVADEASWTELAALVESRLRRRAVVKRGGRRTVIQDKLSFVVGQIEVDLIGTRGFGLAAEAVEHALVTEVFGRRVKIATPEYLILLKLLPLRAQDRIDIPALVKQADRRELRTLAKRHFLLARLESVLKKKD
;
A
#
# COMPACT_ATOMS: atom_id res chain seq x y z
N MET A 1 1.88 -18.11 15.92
CA MET A 1 1.74 -16.71 15.39
C MET A 1 0.81 -16.75 14.19
N ILE A 2 -0.10 -15.78 14.04
CA ILE A 2 -1.02 -15.73 12.89
C ILE A 2 -0.18 -15.56 11.61
N PRO A 3 -0.37 -16.36 10.54
CA PRO A 3 0.51 -16.37 9.37
C PRO A 3 0.73 -15.01 8.71
N VAL A 4 -0.31 -14.17 8.67
CA VAL A 4 -0.21 -12.82 8.08
C VAL A 4 0.68 -11.88 8.91
N ILE A 5 0.67 -12.01 10.24
CA ILE A 5 1.54 -11.22 11.13
C ILE A 5 3.00 -11.63 10.93
N GLU A 6 3.28 -12.92 10.81
CA GLU A 6 4.64 -13.40 10.54
C GLU A 6 5.15 -12.91 9.17
N ALA A 7 4.32 -13.02 8.14
CA ALA A 7 4.65 -12.51 6.81
C ALA A 7 4.92 -10.99 6.83
N PHE A 8 4.07 -10.22 7.53
CA PHE A 8 4.25 -8.79 7.72
C PHE A 8 5.60 -8.46 8.40
N VAL A 9 5.88 -9.07 9.55
CA VAL A 9 7.12 -8.83 10.30
C VAL A 9 8.36 -9.13 9.45
N ARG A 10 8.36 -10.24 8.71
CA ARG A 10 9.46 -10.62 7.82
C ARG A 10 9.60 -9.67 6.63
N THR A 11 8.49 -9.24 6.05
CA THR A 11 8.48 -8.30 4.92
C THR A 11 8.98 -6.92 5.36
N VAL A 12 8.49 -6.39 6.48
CA VAL A 12 8.95 -5.10 7.02
C VAL A 12 10.44 -5.12 7.33
N ALA A 13 10.93 -6.18 8.00
CA ALA A 13 12.36 -6.32 8.28
C ALA A 13 13.22 -6.39 7.00
N PHE A 14 12.71 -7.00 5.94
CA PHE A 14 13.38 -7.03 4.63
C PHE A 14 13.40 -5.64 3.98
N MET A 15 12.27 -4.93 4.00
CA MET A 15 12.16 -3.60 3.42
C MET A 15 13.02 -2.57 4.17
N ASP A 16 13.07 -2.64 5.50
CA ASP A 16 13.93 -1.78 6.32
C ASP A 16 15.40 -1.96 5.94
N ARG A 17 15.85 -3.20 5.79
CA ARG A 17 17.23 -3.49 5.35
C ARG A 17 17.51 -2.94 3.96
N LEU A 18 16.58 -3.09 3.02
CA LEU A 18 16.76 -2.54 1.67
C LEU A 18 16.83 -1.01 1.67
N ARG A 19 16.08 -0.34 2.55
CA ARG A 19 16.13 1.11 2.72
C ARG A 19 17.47 1.53 3.33
N GLU A 20 17.94 0.85 4.38
CA GLU A 20 19.26 1.10 5.00
C GLU A 20 20.43 0.90 4.01
N GLU A 21 20.32 -0.07 3.11
CA GLU A 21 21.28 -0.34 2.04
C GLU A 21 21.15 0.64 0.84
N GLY A 22 20.17 1.56 0.86
CA GLY A 22 19.92 2.49 -0.25
C GLY A 22 19.34 1.85 -1.51
N ARG A 23 18.83 0.60 -1.44
CA ARG A 23 18.22 -0.13 -2.57
C ARG A 23 16.82 0.35 -2.89
N ILE A 24 16.11 0.87 -1.90
CA ILE A 24 14.85 1.59 -2.05
C ILE A 24 14.97 2.95 -1.35
N ARG A 25 14.17 3.91 -1.78
CA ARG A 25 14.15 5.23 -1.11
C ARG A 25 13.35 5.17 0.18
N ASP A 26 12.13 4.63 0.09
CA ASP A 26 11.22 4.51 1.23
C ASP A 26 10.05 3.58 0.87
N TYR A 27 9.21 3.27 1.87
CA TYR A 27 8.00 2.48 1.68
C TYR A 27 6.95 2.82 2.73
N ALA A 28 5.69 2.47 2.46
CA ALA A 28 4.59 2.59 3.41
C ALA A 28 3.65 1.39 3.33
N LEU A 29 3.13 0.97 4.48
CA LEU A 29 2.08 -0.03 4.59
C LEU A 29 0.75 0.56 4.07
N ILE A 30 0.07 -0.22 3.25
CA ILE A 30 -1.27 0.07 2.73
C ILE A 30 -2.19 -1.16 2.92
N GLY A 31 -3.33 -1.19 2.26
CA GLY A 31 -4.20 -2.37 2.24
C GLY A 31 -4.91 -2.67 3.55
N GLY A 32 -5.20 -3.94 3.78
CA GLY A 32 -6.00 -4.39 4.93
C GLY A 32 -5.28 -4.25 6.27
N LEU A 33 -3.97 -4.49 6.33
CA LEU A 33 -3.19 -4.31 7.56
C LEU A 33 -3.06 -2.84 7.96
N ALA A 34 -2.87 -1.94 7.00
CA ALA A 34 -2.86 -0.51 7.28
C ALA A 34 -4.21 -0.01 7.80
N LEU A 35 -5.31 -0.52 7.24
CA LEU A 35 -6.65 -0.21 7.72
C LEU A 35 -6.82 -0.56 9.20
N SER A 36 -6.28 -1.70 9.64
CA SER A 36 -6.38 -2.15 11.03
C SER A 36 -5.69 -1.25 12.05
N ALA A 37 -4.85 -0.32 11.60
CA ALA A 37 -4.26 0.70 12.47
C ALA A 37 -5.18 1.92 12.66
N TRP A 38 -6.14 2.12 11.76
CA TRP A 38 -7.04 3.28 11.74
C TRP A 38 -8.49 2.94 12.11
N ALA A 39 -8.92 1.70 11.89
CA ALA A 39 -10.30 1.25 12.08
C ALA A 39 -10.32 -0.13 12.71
N GLU A 40 -11.53 -0.65 13.00
CA GLU A 40 -11.66 -2.01 13.51
C GLU A 40 -10.91 -3.03 12.63
N PRO A 41 -10.05 -3.86 13.25
CA PRO A 41 -9.34 -4.90 12.52
C PRO A 41 -10.31 -5.87 11.83
N ARG A 42 -10.04 -6.17 10.57
CA ARG A 42 -10.71 -7.22 9.83
C ARG A 42 -9.72 -8.27 9.35
N ASN A 43 -10.22 -9.45 9.03
CA ASN A 43 -9.37 -10.48 8.44
C ASN A 43 -8.79 -9.98 7.11
N THR A 44 -7.46 -9.96 7.04
CA THR A 44 -6.70 -9.75 5.80
C THR A 44 -5.81 -10.96 5.55
N ARG A 45 -5.54 -11.25 4.27
CA ARG A 45 -4.79 -12.43 3.84
C ARG A 45 -3.53 -12.07 3.06
N ASP A 46 -3.24 -10.80 2.97
CA ASP A 46 -2.19 -10.21 2.16
C ASP A 46 -1.43 -9.12 2.94
N VAL A 47 -0.24 -8.82 2.47
CA VAL A 47 0.57 -7.70 2.94
C VAL A 47 0.83 -6.78 1.75
N ASP A 48 0.27 -5.58 1.80
CA ASP A 48 0.38 -4.60 0.72
C ASP A 48 1.30 -3.45 1.15
N LEU A 49 2.30 -3.15 0.34
CA LEU A 49 3.19 -2.01 0.52
C LEU A 49 3.27 -1.16 -0.75
N VAL A 50 3.37 0.15 -0.56
CA VAL A 50 3.83 1.06 -1.62
C VAL A 50 5.33 1.26 -1.42
N VAL A 51 6.11 1.19 -2.52
CA VAL A 51 7.57 1.25 -2.47
C VAL A 51 8.08 2.31 -3.44
N SER A 52 8.89 3.22 -2.93
CA SER A 52 9.59 4.23 -3.71
C SER A 52 11.00 3.76 -4.06
N VAL A 53 11.31 3.67 -5.34
CA VAL A 53 12.63 3.35 -5.88
C VAL A 53 13.16 4.53 -6.70
N ALA A 54 14.46 4.52 -7.01
CA ALA A 54 15.09 5.60 -7.77
C ALA A 54 14.59 5.62 -9.23
N ASP A 55 14.59 4.47 -9.87
CA ASP A 55 14.31 4.32 -11.31
C ASP A 55 13.79 2.90 -11.63
N GLU A 56 13.69 2.61 -12.92
CA GLU A 56 13.24 1.31 -13.41
C GLU A 56 14.25 0.18 -13.18
N ALA A 57 15.54 0.49 -13.23
CA ALA A 57 16.60 -0.49 -12.95
C ALA A 57 16.53 -0.94 -11.50
N SER A 58 16.34 0.00 -10.56
CA SER A 58 16.13 -0.28 -9.13
C SER A 58 14.89 -1.14 -8.87
N TRP A 59 13.81 -0.97 -9.65
CA TRP A 59 12.62 -1.83 -9.57
C TRP A 59 12.91 -3.26 -10.02
N THR A 60 13.71 -3.43 -11.09
CA THR A 60 14.14 -4.74 -11.57
C THR A 60 15.07 -5.42 -10.56
N GLU A 61 15.99 -4.64 -9.97
CA GLU A 61 16.90 -5.12 -8.92
C GLU A 61 16.11 -5.57 -7.68
N LEU A 62 15.06 -4.85 -7.28
CA LEU A 62 14.20 -5.23 -6.15
C LEU A 62 13.60 -6.63 -6.36
N ALA A 63 13.16 -6.97 -7.57
CA ALA A 63 12.67 -8.31 -7.87
C ALA A 63 13.77 -9.37 -7.69
N ALA A 64 14.97 -9.12 -8.20
CA ALA A 64 16.11 -10.02 -8.03
C ALA A 64 16.53 -10.17 -6.55
N LEU A 65 16.43 -9.11 -5.76
CA LEU A 65 16.70 -9.15 -4.31
C LEU A 65 15.65 -9.98 -3.55
N VAL A 66 14.37 -9.90 -3.93
CA VAL A 66 13.33 -10.78 -3.40
C VAL A 66 13.66 -12.24 -3.69
N GLU A 67 14.01 -12.56 -4.94
CA GLU A 67 14.32 -13.94 -5.34
C GLU A 67 15.56 -14.48 -4.64
N SER A 68 16.63 -13.70 -4.58
CA SER A 68 17.90 -14.16 -4.00
C SER A 68 17.90 -14.20 -2.48
N ARG A 69 17.40 -13.16 -1.81
CA ARG A 69 17.49 -13.03 -0.35
C ARG A 69 16.34 -13.70 0.39
N LEU A 70 15.13 -13.64 -0.15
CA LEU A 70 13.96 -14.31 0.43
C LEU A 70 13.79 -15.73 -0.10
N ARG A 71 14.51 -16.14 -1.15
CA ARG A 71 14.36 -17.41 -1.85
C ARG A 71 12.91 -17.66 -2.28
N ARG A 72 12.28 -16.62 -2.82
CA ARG A 72 10.88 -16.62 -3.26
C ARG A 72 10.80 -16.15 -4.70
N ARG A 73 10.01 -16.84 -5.50
CA ARG A 73 9.73 -16.40 -6.87
C ARG A 73 9.01 -15.05 -6.83
N ALA A 74 9.51 -14.07 -7.58
CA ALA A 74 8.89 -12.77 -7.73
C ALA A 74 8.12 -12.71 -9.07
N VAL A 75 6.90 -12.22 -9.04
CA VAL A 75 6.08 -11.98 -10.22
C VAL A 75 6.01 -10.48 -10.45
N VAL A 76 6.63 -10.00 -11.52
CA VAL A 76 6.65 -8.57 -11.88
C VAL A 76 5.57 -8.29 -12.91
N LYS A 77 4.67 -7.36 -12.60
CA LYS A 77 3.75 -6.75 -13.56
C LYS A 77 4.20 -5.32 -13.80
N ARG A 78 4.34 -4.94 -15.07
CA ARG A 78 4.72 -3.59 -15.45
C ARG A 78 3.49 -2.74 -15.73
N GLY A 79 3.49 -1.53 -15.17
CA GLY A 79 2.52 -0.51 -15.50
C GLY A 79 2.78 0.07 -16.89
N GLY A 80 1.73 0.44 -17.60
CA GLY A 80 1.82 1.12 -18.90
C GLY A 80 1.29 2.55 -18.84
N ARG A 81 1.78 3.42 -19.71
CA ARG A 81 1.35 4.84 -19.79
C ARG A 81 -0.17 5.05 -19.97
N ARG A 82 -0.90 4.01 -20.40
CA ARG A 82 -2.36 4.06 -20.68
C ARG A 82 -3.18 3.14 -19.79
N THR A 83 -2.58 2.49 -18.80
CA THR A 83 -3.27 1.54 -17.91
C THR A 83 -3.25 2.02 -16.47
N VAL A 84 -4.32 1.74 -15.75
CA VAL A 84 -4.40 1.92 -14.28
C VAL A 84 -3.45 0.93 -13.55
N ILE A 85 -2.81 0.03 -14.30
CA ILE A 85 -1.89 -0.96 -13.77
C ILE A 85 -0.56 -0.27 -13.48
N GLN A 86 -0.21 -0.19 -12.22
CA GLN A 86 1.09 0.30 -11.74
C GLN A 86 2.12 -0.83 -11.78
N ASP A 87 3.39 -0.46 -11.65
CA ASP A 87 4.43 -1.45 -11.40
C ASP A 87 4.11 -2.19 -10.11
N LYS A 88 3.92 -3.50 -10.22
CA LYS A 88 3.60 -4.37 -9.09
C LYS A 88 4.56 -5.56 -9.07
N LEU A 89 5.04 -5.88 -7.88
CA LEU A 89 5.85 -7.06 -7.63
C LEU A 89 5.16 -7.89 -6.55
N SER A 90 4.80 -9.12 -6.88
CA SER A 90 4.14 -10.04 -5.96
C SER A 90 5.03 -11.22 -5.65
N PHE A 91 5.06 -11.65 -4.39
CA PHE A 91 5.73 -12.87 -3.92
C PHE A 91 4.99 -13.44 -2.70
N VAL A 92 5.40 -14.62 -2.24
CA VAL A 92 4.73 -15.30 -1.12
C VAL A 92 5.71 -15.48 0.04
N VAL A 93 5.29 -15.10 1.25
CA VAL A 93 6.00 -15.37 2.51
C VAL A 93 5.16 -16.35 3.34
N GLY A 94 5.65 -17.59 3.53
CA GLY A 94 4.82 -18.67 4.05
C GLY A 94 3.70 -19.02 3.06
N GLN A 95 2.46 -18.72 3.42
CA GLN A 95 1.26 -18.88 2.58
C GLN A 95 0.59 -17.52 2.26
N ILE A 96 1.24 -16.44 2.61
CA ILE A 96 0.70 -15.08 2.51
C ILE A 96 1.28 -14.38 1.29
N GLU A 97 0.40 -13.83 0.46
CA GLU A 97 0.79 -12.99 -0.67
C GLU A 97 1.29 -11.63 -0.15
N VAL A 98 2.40 -11.18 -0.72
CA VAL A 98 2.97 -9.85 -0.46
C VAL A 98 2.98 -9.10 -1.78
N ASP A 99 2.36 -7.93 -1.79
CA ASP A 99 2.26 -7.05 -2.94
C ASP A 99 3.04 -5.76 -2.69
N LEU A 100 4.04 -5.51 -3.52
CA LEU A 100 4.76 -4.24 -3.57
C LEU A 100 4.26 -3.45 -4.77
N ILE A 101 3.78 -2.24 -4.55
CA ILE A 101 3.29 -1.34 -5.59
C ILE A 101 4.30 -0.20 -5.76
N GLY A 102 4.83 -0.05 -6.98
CA GLY A 102 5.80 1.00 -7.28
C GLY A 102 5.16 2.38 -7.36
N THR A 103 5.90 3.40 -6.92
CA THR A 103 5.45 4.80 -6.98
C THR A 103 5.70 5.45 -8.34
N ARG A 104 6.51 4.83 -9.21
CA ARG A 104 6.90 5.41 -10.49
C ARG A 104 5.71 5.61 -11.43
N GLY A 105 5.49 6.85 -11.88
CA GLY A 105 4.33 7.20 -12.69
C GLY A 105 2.98 7.13 -11.95
N PHE A 106 3.02 6.97 -10.64
CA PHE A 106 1.84 6.88 -9.79
C PHE A 106 1.92 7.90 -8.64
N GLY A 107 1.61 9.16 -8.93
CA GLY A 107 1.73 10.28 -8.00
C GLY A 107 1.00 10.07 -6.68
N LEU A 108 -0.21 9.51 -6.71
CA LEU A 108 -0.96 9.19 -5.49
C LEU A 108 -0.21 8.24 -4.54
N ALA A 109 0.44 7.21 -5.10
CA ALA A 109 1.23 6.28 -4.29
C ALA A 109 2.51 6.95 -3.76
N ALA A 110 3.13 7.83 -4.55
CA ALA A 110 4.30 8.58 -4.10
C ALA A 110 3.96 9.49 -2.91
N GLU A 111 2.87 10.25 -3.01
CA GLU A 111 2.36 11.07 -1.91
C GLU A 111 1.98 10.22 -0.68
N ALA A 112 1.40 9.04 -0.88
CA ALA A 112 1.06 8.12 0.22
C ALA A 112 2.31 7.67 1.01
N VAL A 113 3.46 7.50 0.37
CA VAL A 113 4.74 7.21 1.05
C VAL A 113 5.29 8.45 1.75
N GLU A 114 5.25 9.61 1.08
CA GLU A 114 5.78 10.87 1.58
C GLU A 114 5.07 11.32 2.87
N HIS A 115 3.73 11.23 2.88
CA HIS A 115 2.89 11.66 4.01
C HIS A 115 2.57 10.53 5.01
N ALA A 116 3.17 9.34 4.84
CA ALA A 116 2.94 8.21 5.74
C ALA A 116 3.43 8.51 7.16
N LEU A 117 2.66 8.05 8.15
CA LEU A 117 2.96 8.23 9.56
C LEU A 117 3.64 6.99 10.14
N VAL A 118 4.66 7.20 10.96
CA VAL A 118 5.31 6.10 11.68
C VAL A 118 4.47 5.71 12.88
N THR A 119 4.05 4.45 12.92
CA THR A 119 3.32 3.89 14.06
C THR A 119 3.79 2.47 14.36
N GLU A 120 3.31 1.91 15.47
CA GLU A 120 3.59 0.53 15.83
C GLU A 120 2.46 -0.39 15.35
N VAL A 121 2.83 -1.42 14.58
CA VAL A 121 1.92 -2.47 14.11
C VAL A 121 2.54 -3.82 14.43
N PHE A 122 1.87 -4.64 15.23
CA PHE A 122 2.35 -5.96 15.65
C PHE A 122 3.80 -5.94 16.19
N GLY A 123 4.13 -4.95 17.03
CA GLY A 123 5.47 -4.79 17.62
C GLY A 123 6.56 -4.31 16.67
N ARG A 124 6.18 -3.78 15.49
CA ARG A 124 7.10 -3.18 14.52
C ARG A 124 6.74 -1.73 14.24
N ARG A 125 7.74 -0.86 14.30
CA ARG A 125 7.59 0.52 13.83
C ARG A 125 7.64 0.51 12.31
N VAL A 126 6.58 1.00 11.68
CA VAL A 126 6.43 1.03 10.23
C VAL A 126 5.72 2.31 9.80
N LYS A 127 6.05 2.82 8.62
CA LYS A 127 5.28 3.88 7.98
C LYS A 127 3.96 3.33 7.46
N ILE A 128 2.85 3.99 7.79
CA ILE A 128 1.50 3.63 7.31
C ILE A 128 0.93 4.82 6.56
N ALA A 129 0.32 4.56 5.40
CA ALA A 129 -0.44 5.59 4.69
C ALA A 129 -1.58 6.13 5.57
N THR A 130 -1.81 7.44 5.51
CA THR A 130 -2.90 8.06 6.28
C THR A 130 -4.27 7.59 5.78
N PRO A 131 -5.34 7.77 6.57
CA PRO A 131 -6.68 7.39 6.16
C PRO A 131 -7.09 7.98 4.81
N GLU A 132 -6.69 9.23 4.53
CA GLU A 132 -7.00 9.94 3.28
C GLU A 132 -6.39 9.20 2.08
N TYR A 133 -5.09 8.87 2.15
CA TYR A 133 -4.40 8.16 1.07
C TYR A 133 -4.89 6.73 0.93
N LEU A 134 -5.21 6.02 2.03
CA LEU A 134 -5.82 4.69 1.98
C LEU A 134 -7.17 4.72 1.26
N ILE A 135 -8.02 5.72 1.55
CA ILE A 135 -9.30 5.91 0.87
C ILE A 135 -9.08 6.11 -0.62
N LEU A 136 -8.19 7.03 -1.00
CA LEU A 136 -7.94 7.33 -2.41
C LEU A 136 -7.38 6.12 -3.16
N LEU A 137 -6.45 5.37 -2.57
CA LEU A 137 -5.92 4.13 -3.16
C LEU A 137 -7.01 3.08 -3.35
N LYS A 138 -7.97 2.97 -2.41
CA LYS A 138 -9.13 2.06 -2.50
C LYS A 138 -10.18 2.51 -3.51
N LEU A 139 -10.30 3.79 -3.78
CA LEU A 139 -11.20 4.30 -4.81
C LEU A 139 -10.79 3.91 -6.24
N LEU A 140 -9.52 3.56 -6.47
CA LEU A 140 -9.04 3.18 -7.79
C LEU A 140 -9.60 1.82 -8.25
N PRO A 141 -9.40 0.70 -7.53
CA PRO A 141 -10.01 -0.57 -7.86
C PRO A 141 -11.50 -0.62 -7.49
N LEU A 142 -11.88 0.01 -6.39
CA LEU A 142 -13.24 0.10 -5.84
C LEU A 142 -13.95 -1.27 -5.80
N ARG A 143 -13.26 -2.28 -5.25
CA ARG A 143 -13.78 -3.63 -5.05
C ARG A 143 -14.93 -3.63 -4.04
N ALA A 144 -15.67 -4.74 -3.94
CA ALA A 144 -16.74 -4.89 -2.94
C ALA A 144 -16.24 -4.60 -1.50
N GLN A 145 -15.07 -5.13 -1.15
CA GLN A 145 -14.44 -4.89 0.14
C GLN A 145 -14.05 -3.42 0.36
N ASP A 146 -13.58 -2.72 -0.68
CA ASP A 146 -13.19 -1.31 -0.58
C ASP A 146 -14.40 -0.43 -0.23
N ARG A 147 -15.59 -0.79 -0.70
CA ARG A 147 -16.85 -0.10 -0.37
C ARG A 147 -17.25 -0.23 1.11
N ILE A 148 -16.78 -1.28 1.78
CA ILE A 148 -16.96 -1.48 3.22
C ILE A 148 -15.88 -0.73 4.00
N ASP A 149 -14.63 -0.81 3.53
CA ASP A 149 -13.46 -0.22 4.19
C ASP A 149 -13.47 1.32 4.17
N ILE A 150 -13.86 1.93 3.04
CA ILE A 150 -13.86 3.39 2.87
C ILE A 150 -14.72 4.11 3.93
N PRO A 151 -15.97 3.74 4.22
CA PRO A 151 -16.74 4.36 5.27
C PRO A 151 -16.13 4.27 6.67
N ALA A 152 -15.40 3.21 6.98
CA ALA A 152 -14.68 3.07 8.25
C ALA A 152 -13.51 4.06 8.33
N LEU A 153 -12.72 4.17 7.26
CA LEU A 153 -11.60 5.10 7.17
C LEU A 153 -12.05 6.58 7.19
N VAL A 154 -13.19 6.92 6.57
CA VAL A 154 -13.71 8.30 6.54
C VAL A 154 -14.00 8.84 7.94
N LYS A 155 -14.28 7.98 8.92
CA LYS A 155 -14.46 8.38 10.32
C LYS A 155 -13.16 8.89 10.97
N GLN A 156 -12.01 8.48 10.43
CA GLN A 156 -10.67 8.80 10.91
C GLN A 156 -9.98 9.88 10.07
N ALA A 157 -10.50 10.15 8.87
CA ALA A 157 -9.91 11.07 7.92
C ALA A 157 -10.31 12.53 8.19
N ASP A 158 -9.39 13.46 7.93
CA ASP A 158 -9.76 14.86 7.75
C ASP A 158 -10.56 15.01 6.46
N ARG A 159 -11.85 15.30 6.59
CA ARG A 159 -12.78 15.40 5.45
C ARG A 159 -12.43 16.52 4.48
N ARG A 160 -11.84 17.63 4.95
CA ARG A 160 -11.44 18.76 4.11
C ARG A 160 -10.23 18.38 3.29
N GLU A 161 -9.24 17.79 3.92
CA GLU A 161 -8.04 17.28 3.26
C GLU A 161 -8.40 16.18 2.26
N LEU A 162 -9.18 15.18 2.67
CA LEU A 162 -9.64 14.10 1.80
C LEU A 162 -10.31 14.62 0.52
N ARG A 163 -11.20 15.62 0.61
CA ARG A 163 -11.85 16.21 -0.57
C ARG A 163 -10.85 16.96 -1.44
N THR A 164 -9.90 17.66 -0.85
CA THR A 164 -8.85 18.39 -1.57
C THR A 164 -7.97 17.42 -2.35
N LEU A 165 -7.52 16.34 -1.72
CA LEU A 165 -6.72 15.28 -2.35
C LEU A 165 -7.52 14.54 -3.42
N ALA A 166 -8.79 14.19 -3.13
CA ALA A 166 -9.67 13.53 -4.10
C ALA A 166 -9.88 14.39 -5.36
N LYS A 167 -9.99 15.72 -5.23
CA LYS A 167 -10.07 16.65 -6.37
C LYS A 167 -8.75 16.67 -7.15
N ARG A 168 -7.61 16.76 -6.47
CA ARG A 168 -6.26 16.76 -7.08
C ARG A 168 -6.00 15.51 -7.91
N HIS A 169 -6.43 14.34 -7.42
CA HIS A 169 -6.25 13.05 -8.07
C HIS A 169 -7.42 12.62 -8.96
N PHE A 170 -8.36 13.51 -9.27
CA PHE A 170 -9.54 13.23 -10.13
C PHE A 170 -10.44 12.11 -9.59
N LEU A 171 -10.52 11.91 -8.28
CA LEU A 171 -11.29 10.88 -7.61
C LEU A 171 -12.54 11.41 -6.85
N LEU A 172 -12.79 12.74 -6.90
CA LEU A 172 -13.88 13.35 -6.12
C LEU A 172 -15.25 12.75 -6.43
N ALA A 173 -15.59 12.56 -7.71
CA ALA A 173 -16.87 11.97 -8.10
C ALA A 173 -17.03 10.52 -7.60
N ARG A 174 -15.96 9.73 -7.61
CA ARG A 174 -15.96 8.37 -7.03
C ARG A 174 -16.14 8.40 -5.52
N LEU A 175 -15.45 9.28 -4.83
CA LEU A 175 -15.59 9.48 -3.39
C LEU A 175 -17.03 9.80 -3.02
N GLU A 176 -17.63 10.78 -3.67
CA GLU A 176 -19.01 11.19 -3.43
C GLU A 176 -20.02 10.09 -3.73
N SER A 177 -19.80 9.32 -4.80
CA SER A 177 -20.63 8.16 -5.14
C SER A 177 -20.64 7.07 -4.06
N VAL A 178 -19.48 6.85 -3.39
CA VAL A 178 -19.38 5.87 -2.31
C VAL A 178 -20.04 6.38 -1.03
N LEU A 179 -19.91 7.68 -0.73
CA LEU A 179 -20.47 8.28 0.48
C LEU A 179 -21.99 8.44 0.42
N LYS A 180 -22.56 8.71 -0.77
CA LYS A 180 -24.03 8.86 -0.96
C LYS A 180 -24.81 7.56 -0.88
N LYS A 181 -24.20 6.40 -1.10
CA LYS A 181 -24.89 5.08 -1.06
C LYS A 181 -25.18 4.55 0.34
N LYS A 182 -24.99 5.37 1.38
CA LYS A 182 -25.15 4.99 2.78
C LYS A 182 -26.45 5.55 3.42
N ASP A 183 -27.23 6.32 2.65
CA ASP A 183 -28.58 6.75 2.97
C ASP A 183 -29.58 5.85 2.24
#